data_4c017756f31959222f3847f2eb54c21f
#
_entry.id   4c017756f31959222f3847f2eb54c21f
#
_cell.length_a   1.000
_cell.length_b   1.000
_cell.length_c   1.000
_cell.angle_alpha   90.00
_cell.angle_beta   90.00
_cell.angle_gamma   90.00
#
_symmetry.space_group_name_H-M   'P 1'
#
loop_
_entity.id
_entity.type
_entity.pdbx_description
1 polymer ?
#
loop_
_entity_poly.entity_id
_entity_poly.type
_entity_poly.pdbx_seq_one_letter_code
_entity_poly.pdbx_strand_id
1 'polypeptide(L)'
;RLLVQEGIAEAFIAKVKARMGKLRVGSPLDKNTDIGPLVDKTQLDRVRGLVAEGASQGAECWQPDCALPTTGYYHLPTLATGVAPANVLAQEEVFGPVLATMTFRTTEEAVELANNTRYGLAASVWSESVNLALHVAPQLKAGVVWINGTNMFDAACGFGGYRESGFGREGGREGMLEYLSSELLLGAPLRPTAPAAASSESVTAGIGIDRTAKLFIGGKQVRPDGNYSLPVLDRKGRHAGEVGLGSRKDIRDAVTAARGAKAWAEATGFNRSQVLYFLAENLSGRVDEFAARLTGLTGVSAKAARAEVDLSVERLFFFAGMADKFEGRVHAPPTRAVTLALHEPVGVIGIVAPDEAPLLGLISLAAPALAMGNAVVAVPSQRYPLLATDL
;
A
#
# COMPACT_ATOMS: atom_id res chain seq x y z
N ARG A 1 -1.40 -21.79 1.95
CA ARG A 1 -1.94 -22.06 0.61
C ARG A 1 -0.83 -22.56 -0.32
N LEU A 2 -1.15 -23.45 -1.23
CA LEU A 2 -0.25 -24.00 -2.26
C LEU A 2 -0.88 -23.74 -3.63
N LEU A 3 -0.19 -22.99 -4.49
CA LEU A 3 -0.57 -22.76 -5.87
C LEU A 3 0.30 -23.64 -6.76
N VAL A 4 -0.31 -24.48 -7.59
CA VAL A 4 0.39 -25.47 -8.44
C VAL A 4 -0.02 -25.26 -9.89
N GLN A 5 0.94 -25.22 -10.81
CA GLN A 5 0.64 -25.16 -12.24
C GLN A 5 -0.18 -26.39 -12.68
N GLU A 6 -1.29 -26.17 -13.40
CA GLU A 6 -2.27 -27.19 -13.76
C GLU A 6 -1.62 -28.44 -14.40
N GLY A 7 -0.68 -28.23 -15.32
CA GLY A 7 -0.02 -29.33 -16.04
C GLY A 7 0.81 -30.32 -15.20
N ILE A 8 1.19 -29.93 -13.95
CA ILE A 8 1.95 -30.79 -13.03
C ILE A 8 1.16 -31.15 -11.78
N ALA A 9 -0.05 -30.59 -11.60
CA ALA A 9 -0.78 -30.61 -10.34
C ALA A 9 -1.06 -32.04 -9.85
N GLU A 10 -1.53 -32.94 -10.70
CA GLU A 10 -1.83 -34.32 -10.33
C GLU A 10 -0.60 -35.05 -9.78
N ALA A 11 0.49 -35.03 -10.55
CA ALA A 11 1.73 -35.69 -10.15
C ALA A 11 2.34 -35.07 -8.88
N PHE A 12 2.22 -33.75 -8.73
CA PHE A 12 2.73 -33.03 -7.56
C PHE A 12 1.89 -33.36 -6.32
N ILE A 13 0.56 -33.30 -6.40
CA ILE A 13 -0.35 -33.66 -5.30
C ILE A 13 -0.15 -35.09 -4.85
N ALA A 14 0.06 -36.05 -5.78
CA ALA A 14 0.37 -37.43 -5.44
C ALA A 14 1.66 -37.54 -4.58
N LYS A 15 2.71 -36.79 -4.93
CA LYS A 15 3.95 -36.69 -4.12
C LYS A 15 3.72 -36.08 -2.76
N VAL A 16 2.89 -35.01 -2.67
CA VAL A 16 2.52 -34.37 -1.40
C VAL A 16 1.79 -35.36 -0.50
N LYS A 17 0.78 -36.08 -1.01
CA LYS A 17 0.05 -37.12 -0.27
C LYS A 17 1.00 -38.22 0.22
N ALA A 18 1.89 -38.71 -0.63
CA ALA A 18 2.89 -39.71 -0.24
C ALA A 18 3.85 -39.21 0.84
N ARG A 19 4.22 -37.95 0.83
CA ARG A 19 5.03 -37.33 1.88
C ARG A 19 4.25 -37.15 3.17
N MET A 20 3.00 -36.62 3.09
CA MET A 20 2.13 -36.42 4.24
C MET A 20 1.79 -37.74 4.94
N GLY A 21 1.66 -38.85 4.22
CA GLY A 21 1.46 -40.16 4.81
C GLY A 21 2.62 -40.70 5.66
N LYS A 22 3.79 -40.02 5.63
CA LYS A 22 4.96 -40.38 6.44
C LYS A 22 5.12 -39.44 7.66
N LEU A 23 4.25 -38.43 7.80
CA LEU A 23 4.33 -37.49 8.92
C LEU A 23 3.84 -38.16 10.21
N ARG A 24 4.55 -37.92 11.27
CA ARG A 24 4.23 -38.40 12.61
C ARG A 24 3.65 -37.27 13.45
N VAL A 25 2.45 -37.48 13.96
CA VAL A 25 1.79 -36.55 14.86
C VAL A 25 2.01 -37.01 16.31
N GLY A 26 2.55 -36.17 17.16
CA GLY A 26 2.91 -36.60 18.51
C GLY A 26 3.40 -35.48 19.43
N SER A 27 3.98 -35.90 20.55
CA SER A 27 4.53 -34.97 21.55
C SER A 27 5.69 -34.14 20.93
N PRO A 28 5.73 -32.82 21.13
CA PRO A 28 6.83 -31.97 20.67
C PRO A 28 8.17 -32.25 21.39
N LEU A 29 8.14 -33.01 22.48
CA LEU A 29 9.35 -33.45 23.18
C LEU A 29 9.98 -34.73 22.57
N ASP A 30 9.26 -35.39 21.64
CA ASP A 30 9.81 -36.51 20.88
C ASP A 30 10.46 -35.96 19.60
N LYS A 31 11.77 -36.19 19.45
CA LYS A 31 12.55 -35.77 18.28
C LYS A 31 12.07 -36.34 16.94
N ASN A 32 11.25 -37.38 16.99
CA ASN A 32 10.67 -38.01 15.81
C ASN A 32 9.31 -37.42 15.42
N THR A 33 8.75 -36.51 16.20
CA THR A 33 7.48 -35.85 15.89
C THR A 33 7.67 -34.81 14.78
N ASP A 34 6.89 -34.89 13.73
CA ASP A 34 6.85 -33.90 12.65
C ASP A 34 5.78 -32.81 12.92
N ILE A 35 4.66 -33.18 13.54
CA ILE A 35 3.54 -32.28 13.85
C ILE A 35 3.15 -32.40 15.32
N GLY A 36 3.28 -31.31 16.07
CA GLY A 36 2.87 -31.21 17.45
C GLY A 36 1.38 -30.85 17.64
N PRO A 37 0.93 -30.62 18.91
CA PRO A 37 -0.43 -30.19 19.21
C PRO A 37 -0.67 -28.73 18.82
N LEU A 38 -1.91 -28.38 18.62
CA LEU A 38 -2.40 -26.99 18.58
C LEU A 38 -2.36 -26.40 20.00
N VAL A 39 -2.41 -25.06 20.07
CA VAL A 39 -2.24 -24.33 21.33
C VAL A 39 -3.32 -24.67 22.37
N ASP A 40 -4.57 -24.78 21.96
CA ASP A 40 -5.71 -25.06 22.85
C ASP A 40 -6.89 -25.73 22.13
N LYS A 41 -7.96 -26.01 22.89
CA LYS A 41 -9.20 -26.60 22.38
C LYS A 41 -9.92 -25.66 21.41
N THR A 42 -9.92 -24.35 21.67
CA THR A 42 -10.62 -23.37 20.84
C THR A 42 -10.04 -23.35 19.44
N GLN A 43 -8.70 -23.38 19.34
CA GLN A 43 -8.02 -23.44 18.05
C GLN A 43 -8.26 -24.77 17.33
N LEU A 44 -8.29 -25.90 18.06
CA LEU A 44 -8.62 -27.19 17.48
C LEU A 44 -10.04 -27.20 16.88
N ASP A 45 -11.01 -26.67 17.62
CA ASP A 45 -12.41 -26.61 17.19
C ASP A 45 -12.55 -25.66 15.98
N ARG A 46 -11.82 -24.52 15.97
CA ARG A 46 -11.76 -23.61 14.82
C ARG A 46 -11.19 -24.29 13.57
N VAL A 47 -10.08 -25.00 13.67
CA VAL A 47 -9.47 -25.73 12.54
C VAL A 47 -10.44 -26.75 11.98
N ARG A 48 -11.10 -27.53 12.87
CA ARG A 48 -12.12 -28.51 12.44
C ARG A 48 -13.30 -27.87 11.74
N GLY A 49 -13.79 -26.76 12.29
CA GLY A 49 -14.87 -25.98 11.70
C GLY A 49 -14.53 -25.47 10.29
N LEU A 50 -13.37 -24.85 10.12
CA LEU A 50 -12.91 -24.34 8.82
C LEU A 50 -12.71 -25.45 7.78
N VAL A 51 -12.17 -26.61 8.19
CA VAL A 51 -12.02 -27.77 7.29
C VAL A 51 -13.38 -28.31 6.85
N ALA A 52 -14.33 -28.45 7.80
CA ALA A 52 -15.70 -28.91 7.50
C ALA A 52 -16.43 -27.92 6.60
N GLU A 53 -16.31 -26.62 6.85
CA GLU A 53 -16.89 -25.56 6.03
C GLU A 53 -16.29 -25.54 4.64
N GLY A 54 -14.95 -25.61 4.53
CA GLY A 54 -14.27 -25.66 3.22
C GLY A 54 -14.68 -26.88 2.39
N ALA A 55 -14.86 -28.04 3.03
CA ALA A 55 -15.38 -29.24 2.38
C ALA A 55 -16.82 -29.03 1.90
N SER A 56 -17.69 -28.41 2.69
CA SER A 56 -19.08 -28.09 2.30
C SER A 56 -19.14 -27.11 1.12
N GLN A 57 -18.11 -26.27 0.95
CA GLN A 57 -17.91 -25.35 -0.16
C GLN A 57 -17.23 -26.00 -1.38
N GLY A 58 -17.04 -27.31 -1.40
CA GLY A 58 -16.57 -28.09 -2.55
C GLY A 58 -15.08 -28.46 -2.53
N ALA A 59 -14.34 -28.17 -1.47
CA ALA A 59 -12.97 -28.66 -1.35
C ALA A 59 -12.93 -30.16 -1.02
N GLU A 60 -12.03 -30.91 -1.65
CA GLU A 60 -11.77 -32.31 -1.34
C GLU A 60 -10.70 -32.38 -0.26
N CYS A 61 -11.09 -32.78 0.96
CA CYS A 61 -10.19 -32.87 2.10
C CYS A 61 -9.70 -34.31 2.30
N TRP A 62 -8.41 -34.53 2.09
CA TRP A 62 -7.72 -35.79 2.31
C TRP A 62 -6.86 -35.72 3.58
N GLN A 63 -6.86 -36.80 4.35
CA GLN A 63 -6.05 -36.98 5.55
C GLN A 63 -5.34 -38.33 5.51
N PRO A 64 -4.08 -38.45 5.96
CA PRO A 64 -3.41 -39.75 6.08
C PRO A 64 -4.03 -40.56 7.20
N ASP A 65 -3.94 -41.88 7.05
CA ASP A 65 -4.26 -42.79 8.14
C ASP A 65 -3.08 -42.82 9.13
N CYS A 66 -3.16 -42.02 10.18
CA CYS A 66 -2.19 -42.01 11.24
C CYS A 66 -2.88 -41.88 12.62
N ALA A 67 -2.32 -42.55 13.63
CA ALA A 67 -2.84 -42.46 14.99
C ALA A 67 -2.56 -41.08 15.59
N LEU A 68 -3.57 -40.52 16.25
CA LEU A 68 -3.41 -39.30 17.07
C LEU A 68 -3.20 -39.68 18.56
N PRO A 69 -2.40 -38.91 19.31
CA PRO A 69 -2.36 -39.05 20.76
C PRO A 69 -3.75 -38.84 21.38
N THR A 70 -4.04 -39.58 22.46
CA THR A 70 -5.34 -39.52 23.14
C THR A 70 -5.48 -38.30 24.05
N THR A 71 -4.36 -37.65 24.40
CA THR A 71 -4.32 -36.47 25.24
C THR A 71 -3.64 -35.31 24.52
N GLY A 72 -4.24 -34.11 24.58
CA GLY A 72 -3.77 -32.92 23.88
C GLY A 72 -4.67 -32.52 22.68
N TYR A 73 -4.33 -31.43 22.03
CA TYR A 73 -5.16 -30.80 20.98
C TYR A 73 -4.59 -31.08 19.59
N TYR A 74 -4.71 -32.31 19.13
CA TYR A 74 -4.12 -32.74 17.85
C TYR A 74 -5.14 -32.72 16.71
N HIS A 75 -4.66 -32.39 15.53
CA HIS A 75 -5.39 -32.44 14.28
C HIS A 75 -4.59 -33.22 13.24
N LEU A 76 -5.26 -34.06 12.45
CA LEU A 76 -4.61 -34.77 11.34
C LEU A 76 -4.11 -33.79 10.28
N PRO A 77 -2.90 -33.98 9.72
CA PRO A 77 -2.48 -33.20 8.58
C PRO A 77 -3.49 -33.37 7.44
N THR A 78 -4.03 -32.24 6.99
CA THR A 78 -5.11 -32.20 6.01
C THR A 78 -4.66 -31.55 4.73
N LEU A 79 -4.84 -32.21 3.59
CA LEU A 79 -4.67 -31.65 2.27
C LEU A 79 -6.03 -31.38 1.66
N ALA A 80 -6.35 -30.12 1.43
CA ALA A 80 -7.54 -29.71 0.70
C ALA A 80 -7.18 -29.44 -0.76
N THR A 81 -7.82 -30.14 -1.69
CA THR A 81 -7.64 -29.98 -3.14
C THR A 81 -8.92 -29.47 -3.78
N GLY A 82 -8.83 -28.95 -5.02
CA GLY A 82 -9.99 -28.33 -5.68
C GLY A 82 -10.54 -27.09 -4.98
N VAL A 83 -9.71 -26.40 -4.20
CA VAL A 83 -10.12 -25.23 -3.45
C VAL A 83 -10.38 -24.07 -4.38
N ALA A 84 -11.63 -23.61 -4.45
CA ALA A 84 -12.01 -22.42 -5.23
C ALA A 84 -11.47 -21.14 -4.56
N PRO A 85 -11.21 -20.05 -5.30
CA PRO A 85 -10.70 -18.80 -4.73
C PRO A 85 -11.59 -18.17 -3.66
N ALA A 86 -12.90 -18.41 -3.71
CA ALA A 86 -13.86 -17.91 -2.72
C ALA A 86 -14.07 -18.85 -1.53
N ASN A 87 -13.48 -20.07 -1.54
CA ASN A 87 -13.59 -21.01 -0.45
C ASN A 87 -12.95 -20.47 0.83
N VAL A 88 -13.54 -20.78 1.98
CA VAL A 88 -13.03 -20.32 3.28
C VAL A 88 -11.58 -20.73 3.51
N LEU A 89 -11.14 -21.90 3.05
CA LEU A 89 -9.75 -22.36 3.16
C LEU A 89 -8.77 -21.57 2.27
N ALA A 90 -9.25 -20.84 1.27
CA ALA A 90 -8.43 -19.93 0.47
C ALA A 90 -8.37 -18.52 1.09
N GLN A 91 -9.41 -18.10 1.82
CA GLN A 91 -9.56 -16.74 2.32
C GLN A 91 -9.17 -16.57 3.78
N GLU A 92 -9.36 -17.60 4.63
CA GLU A 92 -9.03 -17.55 6.05
C GLU A 92 -7.69 -18.22 6.36
N GLU A 93 -6.98 -17.67 7.34
CA GLU A 93 -5.82 -18.35 7.92
C GLU A 93 -6.31 -19.43 8.91
N VAL A 94 -6.12 -20.70 8.53
CA VAL A 94 -6.59 -21.84 9.32
C VAL A 94 -5.81 -21.97 10.63
N PHE A 95 -4.53 -21.62 10.61
CA PHE A 95 -3.59 -21.69 11.74
C PHE A 95 -3.50 -23.10 12.35
N GLY A 96 -3.34 -24.10 11.47
CA GLY A 96 -3.25 -25.53 11.80
C GLY A 96 -2.63 -26.33 10.69
N PRO A 97 -2.46 -27.66 10.82
CA PRO A 97 -1.82 -28.52 9.85
C PRO A 97 -2.72 -28.80 8.63
N VAL A 98 -3.13 -27.74 7.93
CA VAL A 98 -4.01 -27.78 6.77
C VAL A 98 -3.32 -27.08 5.60
N LEU A 99 -3.24 -27.76 4.46
CA LEU A 99 -2.68 -27.23 3.23
C LEU A 99 -3.79 -27.12 2.16
N ALA A 100 -4.21 -25.90 1.86
CA ALA A 100 -5.19 -25.61 0.82
C ALA A 100 -4.49 -25.47 -0.53
N THR A 101 -4.93 -26.24 -1.54
CA THR A 101 -4.30 -26.30 -2.86
C THR A 101 -5.24 -25.78 -3.93
N MET A 102 -4.73 -24.85 -4.73
CA MET A 102 -5.36 -24.30 -5.93
C MET A 102 -4.45 -24.53 -7.14
N THR A 103 -5.03 -24.61 -8.33
CA THR A 103 -4.27 -24.69 -9.58
C THR A 103 -4.29 -23.36 -10.32
N PHE A 104 -3.30 -23.15 -11.17
CA PHE A 104 -3.21 -22.02 -12.08
C PHE A 104 -2.67 -22.44 -13.44
N ARG A 105 -2.97 -21.68 -14.49
CA ARG A 105 -2.53 -21.92 -15.86
C ARG A 105 -1.39 -21.00 -16.26
N THR A 106 -1.50 -19.70 -15.92
CA THR A 106 -0.52 -18.69 -16.29
C THR A 106 0.13 -18.06 -15.05
N THR A 107 1.27 -17.43 -15.26
CA THR A 107 1.99 -16.72 -14.19
C THR A 107 1.15 -15.59 -13.59
N GLU A 108 0.41 -14.86 -14.44
CA GLU A 108 -0.46 -13.75 -14.05
C GLU A 108 -1.59 -14.24 -13.14
N GLU A 109 -2.21 -15.37 -13.49
CA GLU A 109 -3.24 -16.03 -12.68
C GLU A 109 -2.67 -16.47 -11.33
N ALA A 110 -1.45 -17.01 -11.31
CA ALA A 110 -0.78 -17.38 -10.05
C ALA A 110 -0.57 -16.17 -9.13
N VAL A 111 -0.13 -15.04 -9.67
CA VAL A 111 0.05 -13.77 -8.93
C VAL A 111 -1.29 -13.25 -8.43
N GLU A 112 -2.34 -13.28 -9.26
CA GLU A 112 -3.68 -12.86 -8.88
C GLU A 112 -4.23 -13.70 -7.73
N LEU A 113 -4.18 -15.02 -7.84
CA LEU A 113 -4.61 -15.97 -6.81
C LEU A 113 -3.80 -15.82 -5.52
N ALA A 114 -2.48 -15.64 -5.62
CA ALA A 114 -1.62 -15.43 -4.45
C ALA A 114 -1.99 -14.15 -3.71
N ASN A 115 -2.31 -13.09 -4.44
CA ASN A 115 -2.68 -11.79 -3.89
C ASN A 115 -4.16 -11.68 -3.46
N ASN A 116 -5.00 -12.65 -3.85
CA ASN A 116 -6.42 -12.70 -3.48
C ASN A 116 -6.61 -13.16 -2.02
N THR A 117 -6.18 -12.34 -1.08
CA THR A 117 -6.29 -12.55 0.36
C THR A 117 -6.14 -11.22 1.08
N ARG A 118 -6.67 -11.13 2.29
CA ARG A 118 -6.46 -9.99 3.18
C ARG A 118 -5.12 -10.03 3.92
N TYR A 119 -4.41 -11.16 3.89
CA TYR A 119 -3.12 -11.35 4.53
C TYR A 119 -1.95 -11.08 3.56
N GLY A 120 -0.74 -11.00 4.09
CA GLY A 120 0.47 -10.77 3.32
C GLY A 120 1.75 -10.87 4.16
N LEU A 121 1.91 -11.94 4.96
CA LEU A 121 3.10 -12.10 5.79
C LEU A 121 4.28 -12.57 4.94
N ALA A 122 4.15 -13.74 4.34
CA ALA A 122 5.24 -14.38 3.61
C ALA A 122 4.73 -15.23 2.44
N ALA A 123 5.58 -15.39 1.44
CA ALA A 123 5.35 -16.27 0.30
C ALA A 123 6.62 -16.98 -0.14
N SER A 124 6.48 -18.00 -0.97
CA SER A 124 7.59 -18.67 -1.64
C SER A 124 7.27 -18.87 -3.11
N VAL A 125 8.25 -18.60 -3.97
CA VAL A 125 8.19 -18.85 -5.42
C VAL A 125 9.18 -19.95 -5.75
N TRP A 126 8.71 -21.00 -6.44
CA TRP A 126 9.52 -22.14 -6.84
C TRP A 126 9.56 -22.24 -8.36
N SER A 127 10.72 -22.09 -8.96
CA SER A 127 10.92 -22.22 -10.41
C SER A 127 12.38 -22.54 -10.74
N GLU A 128 12.61 -23.36 -11.77
CA GLU A 128 13.92 -23.55 -12.34
C GLU A 128 14.39 -22.32 -13.12
N SER A 129 13.47 -21.50 -13.62
CA SER A 129 13.79 -20.23 -14.27
C SER A 129 13.97 -19.13 -13.23
N VAL A 130 15.22 -18.75 -12.98
CA VAL A 130 15.59 -17.66 -12.07
C VAL A 130 14.95 -16.33 -12.52
N ASN A 131 14.92 -16.05 -13.81
CA ASN A 131 14.31 -14.85 -14.36
C ASN A 131 12.81 -14.78 -14.05
N LEU A 132 12.10 -15.90 -14.20
CA LEU A 132 10.68 -15.98 -13.87
C LEU A 132 10.46 -15.79 -12.36
N ALA A 133 11.25 -16.43 -11.52
CA ALA A 133 11.14 -16.29 -10.07
C ALA A 133 11.39 -14.85 -9.61
N LEU A 134 12.43 -14.18 -10.15
CA LEU A 134 12.72 -12.78 -9.86
C LEU A 134 11.65 -11.82 -10.41
N HIS A 135 11.00 -12.18 -11.51
CA HIS A 135 9.89 -11.39 -12.06
C HIS A 135 8.63 -11.51 -11.19
N VAL A 136 8.31 -12.71 -10.69
CA VAL A 136 7.09 -12.97 -9.91
C VAL A 136 7.21 -12.46 -8.48
N ALA A 137 8.37 -12.66 -7.83
CA ALA A 137 8.53 -12.38 -6.40
C ALA A 137 8.12 -10.94 -5.99
N PRO A 138 8.50 -9.86 -6.70
CA PRO A 138 8.08 -8.49 -6.35
C PRO A 138 6.59 -8.21 -6.59
N GLN A 139 5.90 -9.05 -7.36
CA GLN A 139 4.47 -8.89 -7.63
C GLN A 139 3.59 -9.48 -6.52
N LEU A 140 4.15 -10.34 -5.66
CA LEU A 140 3.44 -10.92 -4.52
C LEU A 140 3.35 -9.90 -3.39
N LYS A 141 2.13 -9.66 -2.90
CA LYS A 141 1.87 -8.74 -1.78
C LYS A 141 2.12 -9.44 -0.44
N ALA A 142 3.38 -9.79 -0.21
CA ALA A 142 3.89 -10.38 1.01
C ALA A 142 5.16 -9.65 1.45
N GLY A 143 5.33 -9.46 2.76
CA GLY A 143 6.47 -8.72 3.29
C GLY A 143 7.81 -9.43 3.09
N VAL A 144 7.78 -10.77 2.99
CA VAL A 144 8.93 -11.59 2.63
C VAL A 144 8.54 -12.59 1.55
N VAL A 145 9.36 -12.69 0.51
CA VAL A 145 9.21 -13.71 -0.54
C VAL A 145 10.50 -14.48 -0.70
N TRP A 146 10.46 -15.77 -0.47
CA TRP A 146 11.59 -16.65 -0.75
C TRP A 146 11.55 -17.18 -2.17
N ILE A 147 12.71 -17.32 -2.80
CA ILE A 147 12.86 -17.96 -4.11
C ILE A 147 13.58 -19.29 -3.91
N ASN A 148 12.93 -20.38 -4.37
CA ASN A 148 13.42 -21.75 -4.25
C ASN A 148 13.84 -22.14 -2.82
N GLY A 149 13.15 -21.58 -1.85
CA GLY A 149 13.35 -21.82 -0.43
C GLY A 149 12.13 -21.41 0.36
N THR A 150 12.15 -21.65 1.66
CA THR A 150 11.12 -21.19 2.60
C THR A 150 11.68 -21.17 4.01
N ASN A 151 11.11 -20.32 4.87
CA ASN A 151 11.45 -20.21 6.30
C ASN A 151 12.95 -19.98 6.58
N MET A 152 13.62 -19.28 5.69
CA MET A 152 15.00 -18.82 5.91
C MET A 152 14.97 -17.45 6.58
N PHE A 153 15.26 -17.42 7.87
CA PHE A 153 15.27 -16.21 8.67
C PHE A 153 16.70 -15.83 9.06
N ASP A 154 16.98 -14.53 9.07
CA ASP A 154 18.22 -13.97 9.56
C ASP A 154 17.98 -12.63 10.25
N ALA A 155 18.61 -12.42 11.39
CA ALA A 155 18.46 -11.21 12.19
C ALA A 155 18.94 -9.93 11.47
N ALA A 156 19.80 -10.06 10.46
CA ALA A 156 20.25 -8.92 9.65
C ALA A 156 19.24 -8.47 8.60
N CYS A 157 18.16 -9.23 8.39
CA CYS A 157 17.14 -8.98 7.38
C CYS A 157 15.80 -8.68 8.04
N GLY A 158 15.11 -7.63 7.59
CA GLY A 158 13.77 -7.30 8.08
C GLY A 158 12.75 -8.37 7.70
N PHE A 159 11.96 -8.84 8.68
CA PHE A 159 10.83 -9.72 8.51
C PHE A 159 9.56 -9.05 8.99
N GLY A 160 8.48 -9.14 8.23
CA GLY A 160 7.18 -8.57 8.59
C GLY A 160 6.19 -8.68 7.45
N GLY A 161 4.99 -8.19 7.65
CA GLY A 161 3.87 -8.39 6.74
C GLY A 161 3.39 -7.14 6.02
N TYR A 162 2.32 -7.35 5.28
CA TYR A 162 1.44 -6.35 4.69
C TYR A 162 0.00 -6.62 5.11
N ARG A 163 -0.89 -5.67 4.86
CA ARG A 163 -2.34 -5.79 5.08
C ARG A 163 -2.66 -6.20 6.53
N GLU A 164 -3.57 -7.16 6.73
CA GLU A 164 -3.96 -7.65 8.05
C GLU A 164 -2.87 -8.50 8.76
N SER A 165 -1.81 -8.88 8.07
CA SER A 165 -0.62 -9.47 8.71
C SER A 165 0.23 -8.45 9.46
N GLY A 166 -0.10 -7.15 9.37
CA GLY A 166 0.62 -6.08 10.04
C GLY A 166 1.77 -5.50 9.21
N PHE A 167 2.24 -4.32 9.60
CA PHE A 167 3.26 -3.57 8.87
C PHE A 167 4.58 -3.45 9.63
N GLY A 168 4.65 -3.84 10.90
CA GLY A 168 5.87 -3.86 11.69
C GLY A 168 6.95 -4.73 11.07
N ARG A 169 8.19 -4.48 11.42
CA ARG A 169 9.34 -5.28 10.98
C ARG A 169 10.16 -5.75 12.18
N GLU A 170 10.54 -7.02 12.14
CA GLU A 170 11.51 -7.62 13.07
C GLU A 170 12.82 -7.82 12.34
N GLY A 171 13.95 -7.67 13.06
CA GLY A 171 15.27 -7.79 12.46
C GLY A 171 15.62 -6.67 11.48
N GLY A 172 16.83 -6.71 10.97
CA GLY A 172 17.38 -5.71 10.09
C GLY A 172 17.41 -4.30 10.71
N ARG A 173 17.72 -3.31 9.91
CA ARG A 173 17.67 -1.91 10.33
C ARG A 173 16.23 -1.45 10.59
N GLU A 174 15.31 -1.96 9.81
CA GLU A 174 13.88 -1.62 9.87
C GLU A 174 13.29 -2.00 11.24
N GLY A 175 13.62 -3.19 11.75
CA GLY A 175 13.19 -3.64 13.07
C GLY A 175 13.82 -2.83 14.20
N MET A 176 15.03 -2.30 14.02
CA MET A 176 15.65 -1.42 15.02
C MET A 176 14.93 -0.07 15.14
N LEU A 177 14.32 0.43 14.06
CA LEU A 177 13.60 1.72 14.08
C LEU A 177 12.37 1.68 14.97
N GLU A 178 11.76 0.50 15.19
CA GLU A 178 10.61 0.33 16.09
C GLU A 178 10.95 0.63 17.57
N TYR A 179 12.23 0.61 17.93
CA TYR A 179 12.72 0.94 19.28
C TYR A 179 13.21 2.38 19.41
N LEU A 180 13.03 3.21 18.37
CA LEU A 180 13.41 4.61 18.38
C LEU A 180 12.17 5.50 18.34
N SER A 181 12.17 6.51 19.21
CA SER A 181 11.18 7.60 19.13
C SER A 181 11.74 8.76 18.31
N SER A 182 10.89 9.36 17.45
CA SER A 182 11.23 10.62 16.79
C SER A 182 10.81 11.77 17.68
N GLU A 183 11.74 12.68 18.01
CA GLU A 183 11.42 13.93 18.74
C GLU A 183 10.40 14.79 17.99
N LEU A 184 10.34 14.66 16.66
CA LEU A 184 9.33 15.36 15.84
C LEU A 184 7.90 14.90 16.14
N LEU A 185 7.72 13.67 16.62
CA LEU A 185 6.40 13.15 17.06
C LEU A 185 6.02 13.63 18.46
N LEU A 186 6.97 14.15 19.23
CA LEU A 186 6.75 14.72 20.56
C LEU A 186 6.47 16.23 20.49
N GLY A 187 6.47 16.84 19.30
CA GLY A 187 6.10 18.23 19.05
C GLY A 187 4.66 18.52 19.46
N ALA A 188 4.40 19.78 19.79
CA ALA A 188 3.15 20.29 20.35
C ALA A 188 1.89 19.67 19.72
N PRO A 189 0.85 19.38 20.53
CA PRO A 189 -0.39 18.82 20.01
C PRO A 189 -0.94 19.71 18.91
N LEU A 190 -1.24 19.11 17.75
CA LEU A 190 -1.99 19.77 16.68
C LEU A 190 -3.32 20.25 17.29
N ARG A 191 -3.43 21.55 17.60
CA ARG A 191 -4.72 22.12 17.96
C ARG A 191 -5.57 22.09 16.70
N PRO A 192 -6.71 21.37 16.70
CA PRO A 192 -7.64 21.53 15.61
C PRO A 192 -8.09 22.99 15.59
N THR A 193 -7.70 23.72 14.57
CA THR A 193 -8.28 25.04 14.30
C THR A 193 -9.73 24.78 13.97
N ALA A 194 -10.65 25.25 14.83
CA ALA A 194 -12.06 25.14 14.55
C ALA A 194 -12.35 25.74 13.17
N PRO A 195 -13.12 25.08 12.31
CA PRO A 195 -13.45 25.64 11.03
C PRO A 195 -14.15 26.98 11.25
N ALA A 196 -13.64 28.02 10.65
CA ALA A 196 -14.32 29.31 10.61
C ALA A 196 -15.68 29.08 9.96
N ALA A 197 -16.74 29.40 10.68
CA ALA A 197 -18.10 29.27 10.17
C ALA A 197 -18.22 30.10 8.88
N ALA A 198 -18.38 29.43 7.75
CA ALA A 198 -18.64 30.07 6.49
C ALA A 198 -20.04 30.70 6.57
N SER A 199 -20.10 32.02 6.67
CA SER A 199 -21.36 32.74 6.46
C SER A 199 -21.73 32.63 4.98
N SER A 200 -22.82 31.93 4.71
CA SER A 200 -23.41 31.81 3.37
C SER A 200 -24.14 33.10 3.02
N GLU A 201 -23.45 34.07 2.49
CA GLU A 201 -24.12 35.13 1.72
C GLU A 201 -24.14 34.71 0.25
N SER A 202 -25.34 34.46 -0.25
CA SER A 202 -25.63 34.17 -1.66
C SER A 202 -25.31 35.41 -2.51
N VAL A 203 -24.18 35.38 -3.21
CA VAL A 203 -23.86 36.38 -4.23
C VAL A 203 -24.68 36.01 -5.48
N THR A 204 -25.61 36.91 -5.85
CA THR A 204 -26.36 36.83 -7.09
C THR A 204 -25.42 36.80 -8.29
N ALA A 205 -25.47 35.68 -9.03
CA ALA A 205 -24.67 35.47 -10.22
C ALA A 205 -25.09 36.45 -11.32
N GLY A 206 -24.22 37.42 -11.64
CA GLY A 206 -24.27 38.13 -12.91
C GLY A 206 -23.98 37.17 -14.06
N ILE A 207 -24.57 37.41 -15.24
CA ILE A 207 -24.32 36.68 -16.47
C ILE A 207 -22.85 36.86 -16.89
N GLY A 208 -21.98 35.98 -16.38
CA GLY A 208 -20.53 36.01 -16.60
C GLY A 208 -20.02 34.61 -16.91
N ILE A 209 -18.84 34.54 -17.51
CA ILE A 209 -18.13 33.28 -17.78
C ILE A 209 -17.87 32.61 -16.44
N ASP A 210 -18.31 31.33 -16.30
CA ASP A 210 -18.02 30.49 -15.13
C ASP A 210 -16.48 30.27 -15.00
N ARG A 211 -15.87 30.94 -14.03
CA ARG A 211 -14.43 30.87 -13.71
C ARG A 211 -14.16 30.03 -12.46
N THR A 212 -15.15 29.28 -11.97
CA THR A 212 -14.99 28.39 -10.83
C THR A 212 -13.94 27.33 -11.13
N ALA A 213 -12.87 27.30 -10.31
CA ALA A 213 -11.87 26.26 -10.40
C ALA A 213 -12.52 24.91 -10.03
N LYS A 214 -12.43 23.94 -10.95
CA LYS A 214 -13.05 22.63 -10.81
C LYS A 214 -12.12 21.68 -10.06
N LEU A 215 -12.68 20.56 -9.57
CA LEU A 215 -11.87 19.44 -9.09
C LEU A 215 -11.07 18.84 -10.24
N PHE A 216 -9.90 18.30 -9.95
CA PHE A 216 -9.07 17.59 -10.93
C PHE A 216 -9.02 16.10 -10.54
N ILE A 217 -9.75 15.26 -11.26
CA ILE A 217 -9.89 13.83 -10.93
C ILE A 217 -9.71 13.01 -12.20
N GLY A 218 -8.83 11.99 -12.14
CA GLY A 218 -8.59 11.09 -13.26
C GLY A 218 -8.02 11.78 -14.50
N GLY A 219 -7.16 12.79 -14.31
CA GLY A 219 -6.50 13.52 -15.41
C GLY A 219 -7.37 14.57 -16.09
N LYS A 220 -8.52 14.94 -15.51
CA LYS A 220 -9.44 15.93 -16.10
C LYS A 220 -10.13 16.79 -15.06
N GLN A 221 -10.58 17.96 -15.50
CA GLN A 221 -11.42 18.83 -14.68
C GLN A 221 -12.83 18.26 -14.57
N VAL A 222 -13.36 18.17 -13.33
CA VAL A 222 -14.70 17.65 -13.02
C VAL A 222 -15.44 18.64 -12.14
N ARG A 223 -16.73 18.81 -12.38
CA ARG A 223 -17.59 19.55 -11.44
C ARG A 223 -17.82 18.70 -10.19
N PRO A 224 -17.91 19.31 -8.99
CA PRO A 224 -18.33 18.61 -7.78
C PRO A 224 -19.67 17.91 -7.98
N ASP A 225 -19.85 16.73 -7.36
CA ASP A 225 -21.11 15.98 -7.45
C ASP A 225 -22.33 16.79 -7.00
N GLY A 226 -22.18 17.57 -5.92
CA GLY A 226 -23.23 18.47 -5.43
C GLY A 226 -23.37 19.77 -6.23
N ASN A 227 -22.51 20.02 -7.21
CA ASN A 227 -22.43 21.27 -7.99
C ASN A 227 -22.31 22.55 -7.13
N TYR A 228 -21.79 22.42 -5.88
CA TYR A 228 -21.54 23.55 -4.98
C TYR A 228 -20.16 24.13 -5.22
N SER A 229 -20.06 25.46 -5.02
CA SER A 229 -18.79 26.18 -4.99
C SER A 229 -18.60 26.92 -3.66
N LEU A 230 -17.33 27.27 -3.38
CA LEU A 230 -16.94 28.10 -2.26
C LEU A 230 -16.27 29.35 -2.78
N PRO A 231 -16.68 30.55 -2.30
CA PRO A 231 -15.96 31.78 -2.57
C PRO A 231 -14.62 31.76 -1.84
N VAL A 232 -13.57 32.13 -2.55
CA VAL A 232 -12.24 32.34 -1.97
C VAL A 232 -12.05 33.83 -1.72
N LEU A 233 -11.76 34.16 -0.50
CA LEU A 233 -11.53 35.55 -0.09
C LEU A 233 -10.02 35.79 0.13
N ASP A 234 -9.57 36.99 -0.27
CA ASP A 234 -8.23 37.45 0.09
C ASP A 234 -8.16 37.84 1.60
N ARG A 235 -6.96 38.16 2.09
CA ARG A 235 -6.76 38.57 3.50
C ARG A 235 -7.60 39.79 3.90
N LYS A 236 -8.03 40.64 2.93
CA LYS A 236 -8.85 41.83 3.18
C LYS A 236 -10.35 41.49 3.07
N GLY A 237 -10.75 40.24 2.91
CA GLY A 237 -12.12 39.81 2.76
C GLY A 237 -12.72 40.10 1.39
N ARG A 238 -11.92 40.44 0.38
CA ARG A 238 -12.41 40.69 -0.99
C ARG A 238 -12.46 39.38 -1.76
N HIS A 239 -13.44 39.23 -2.62
CA HIS A 239 -13.57 38.05 -3.48
C HIS A 239 -12.37 37.91 -4.44
N ALA A 240 -11.67 36.78 -4.36
CA ALA A 240 -10.49 36.45 -5.15
C ALA A 240 -10.77 35.41 -6.22
N GLY A 241 -11.85 34.64 -6.08
CA GLY A 241 -12.26 33.60 -7.02
C GLY A 241 -13.20 32.59 -6.37
N GLU A 242 -13.51 31.52 -7.09
CA GLU A 242 -14.35 30.42 -6.61
C GLU A 242 -13.69 29.08 -6.88
N VAL A 243 -13.91 28.12 -5.99
CA VAL A 243 -13.47 26.73 -6.15
C VAL A 243 -14.64 25.78 -5.94
N GLY A 244 -14.60 24.63 -6.58
CA GLY A 244 -15.58 23.58 -6.38
C GLY A 244 -15.52 23.00 -4.97
N LEU A 245 -16.67 22.86 -4.30
CA LEU A 245 -16.80 22.19 -3.00
C LEU A 245 -16.97 20.69 -3.22
N GLY A 246 -15.90 19.90 -2.95
CA GLY A 246 -15.92 18.45 -3.06
C GLY A 246 -16.77 17.79 -1.97
N SER A 247 -17.43 16.72 -2.33
CA SER A 247 -18.27 15.87 -1.49
C SER A 247 -17.55 14.55 -1.14
N ARG A 248 -18.17 13.70 -0.31
CA ARG A 248 -17.68 12.33 -0.04
C ARG A 248 -17.60 11.49 -1.31
N LYS A 249 -18.50 11.71 -2.28
CA LYS A 249 -18.49 11.01 -3.55
C LYS A 249 -17.27 11.43 -4.38
N ASP A 250 -16.98 12.73 -4.43
CA ASP A 250 -15.81 13.25 -5.15
C ASP A 250 -14.50 12.68 -4.58
N ILE A 251 -14.39 12.59 -3.25
CA ILE A 251 -13.22 11.95 -2.60
C ILE A 251 -13.14 10.47 -2.96
N ARG A 252 -14.25 9.73 -2.93
CA ARG A 252 -14.28 8.33 -3.35
C ARG A 252 -13.86 8.16 -4.82
N ASP A 253 -14.34 9.02 -5.69
CA ASP A 253 -14.04 8.99 -7.12
C ASP A 253 -12.56 9.36 -7.36
N ALA A 254 -12.00 10.32 -6.59
CA ALA A 254 -10.58 10.65 -6.60
C ALA A 254 -9.71 9.48 -6.13
N VAL A 255 -10.07 8.80 -5.03
CA VAL A 255 -9.37 7.60 -4.55
C VAL A 255 -9.44 6.48 -5.57
N THR A 256 -10.59 6.29 -6.23
CA THR A 256 -10.76 5.28 -7.28
C THR A 256 -9.87 5.58 -8.47
N ALA A 257 -9.81 6.83 -8.91
CA ALA A 257 -8.91 7.26 -9.98
C ALA A 257 -7.43 7.09 -9.61
N ALA A 258 -7.06 7.45 -8.37
CA ALA A 258 -5.70 7.27 -7.86
C ALA A 258 -5.29 5.79 -7.81
N ARG A 259 -6.18 4.89 -7.38
CA ARG A 259 -5.95 3.43 -7.42
C ARG A 259 -5.80 2.90 -8.85
N GLY A 260 -6.44 3.54 -9.82
CA GLY A 260 -6.32 3.22 -11.24
C GLY A 260 -5.02 3.69 -11.89
N ALA A 261 -4.25 4.55 -11.24
CA ALA A 261 -2.99 5.13 -11.77
C ALA A 261 -1.80 4.15 -11.69
N LYS A 262 -2.00 2.89 -12.05
CA LYS A 262 -0.98 1.82 -11.97
C LYS A 262 0.28 2.17 -12.76
N ALA A 263 0.13 2.77 -13.93
CA ALA A 263 1.25 3.16 -14.78
C ALA A 263 2.25 4.10 -14.07
N TRP A 264 1.79 4.92 -13.11
CA TRP A 264 2.67 5.75 -12.31
C TRP A 264 3.48 4.94 -11.30
N ALA A 265 2.85 4.00 -10.60
CA ALA A 265 3.52 3.12 -9.65
C ALA A 265 4.53 2.19 -10.33
N GLU A 266 4.21 1.74 -11.54
CA GLU A 266 5.05 0.85 -12.37
C GLU A 266 6.14 1.61 -13.15
N ALA A 267 6.02 2.93 -13.26
CA ALA A 267 7.05 3.76 -13.91
C ALA A 267 8.39 3.63 -13.18
N THR A 268 9.49 3.66 -13.94
CA THR A 268 10.83 3.66 -13.35
C THR A 268 11.06 4.93 -12.53
N GLY A 269 11.95 4.87 -11.54
CA GLY A 269 12.38 6.06 -10.78
C GLY A 269 12.87 7.17 -11.71
N PHE A 270 13.59 6.81 -12.78
CA PHE A 270 14.04 7.75 -13.81
C PHE A 270 12.86 8.47 -14.50
N ASN A 271 11.85 7.73 -14.93
CA ASN A 271 10.68 8.35 -15.60
C ASN A 271 9.92 9.28 -14.64
N ARG A 272 9.74 8.87 -13.38
CA ARG A 272 9.13 9.74 -12.37
C ARG A 272 9.96 11.00 -12.11
N SER A 273 11.29 10.85 -12.07
CA SER A 273 12.23 11.98 -11.96
C SER A 273 12.02 12.99 -13.07
N GLN A 274 11.94 12.55 -14.33
CA GLN A 274 11.73 13.44 -15.48
C GLN A 274 10.43 14.24 -15.38
N VAL A 275 9.33 13.61 -14.97
CA VAL A 275 8.04 14.30 -14.81
C VAL A 275 8.12 15.36 -13.68
N LEU A 276 8.77 15.02 -12.57
CA LEU A 276 8.93 15.98 -11.46
C LEU A 276 9.88 17.12 -11.79
N TYR A 277 10.94 16.89 -12.59
CA TYR A 277 11.78 17.95 -13.11
C TYR A 277 10.99 18.89 -14.02
N PHE A 278 10.18 18.33 -14.92
CA PHE A 278 9.32 19.13 -15.77
C PHE A 278 8.35 20.03 -14.97
N LEU A 279 7.77 19.49 -13.89
CA LEU A 279 6.94 20.28 -12.98
C LEU A 279 7.75 21.39 -12.29
N ALA A 280 8.97 21.09 -11.83
CA ALA A 280 9.85 22.06 -11.19
C ALA A 280 10.25 23.19 -12.16
N GLU A 281 10.59 22.86 -13.38
CA GLU A 281 10.94 23.81 -14.43
C GLU A 281 9.75 24.72 -14.79
N ASN A 282 8.54 24.16 -14.92
CA ASN A 282 7.34 24.96 -15.17
C ASN A 282 7.06 25.94 -14.04
N LEU A 283 7.14 25.50 -12.78
CA LEU A 283 6.97 26.38 -11.64
C LEU A 283 8.07 27.45 -11.58
N SER A 284 9.33 27.07 -11.87
CA SER A 284 10.47 28.00 -11.94
C SER A 284 10.26 29.09 -12.97
N GLY A 285 9.69 28.78 -14.14
CA GLY A 285 9.33 29.75 -15.16
C GLY A 285 8.20 30.71 -14.76
N ARG A 286 7.43 30.35 -13.73
CA ARG A 286 6.24 31.09 -13.27
C ARG A 286 6.39 31.68 -11.85
N VAL A 287 7.60 31.79 -11.34
CA VAL A 287 7.87 32.25 -9.94
C VAL A 287 7.23 33.60 -9.64
N ASP A 288 7.35 34.58 -10.55
CA ASP A 288 6.81 35.93 -10.37
C ASP A 288 5.27 35.91 -10.33
N GLU A 289 4.63 35.08 -11.16
CA GLU A 289 3.18 34.90 -11.16
C GLU A 289 2.69 34.33 -9.84
N PHE A 290 3.28 33.23 -9.38
CA PHE A 290 2.89 32.59 -8.11
C PHE A 290 3.18 33.46 -6.90
N ALA A 291 4.30 34.18 -6.88
CA ALA A 291 4.62 35.13 -5.79
C ALA A 291 3.61 36.28 -5.73
N ALA A 292 3.21 36.83 -6.87
CA ALA A 292 2.18 37.89 -6.93
C ALA A 292 0.82 37.34 -6.44
N ARG A 293 0.44 36.12 -6.82
CA ARG A 293 -0.80 35.46 -6.34
C ARG A 293 -0.76 35.18 -4.83
N LEU A 294 0.34 34.65 -4.32
CA LEU A 294 0.54 34.45 -2.88
C LEU A 294 0.38 35.76 -2.13
N THR A 295 1.06 36.83 -2.55
CA THR A 295 0.93 38.15 -1.94
C THR A 295 -0.52 38.66 -1.97
N GLY A 296 -1.20 38.50 -3.11
CA GLY A 296 -2.59 38.93 -3.28
C GLY A 296 -3.58 38.17 -2.36
N LEU A 297 -3.44 36.87 -2.26
CA LEU A 297 -4.33 36.02 -1.47
C LEU A 297 -4.04 36.06 0.02
N THR A 298 -2.78 35.85 0.41
CA THR A 298 -2.38 35.70 1.81
C THR A 298 -2.03 37.03 2.51
N GLY A 299 -1.68 38.04 1.73
CA GLY A 299 -1.23 39.34 2.23
C GLY A 299 0.18 39.32 2.85
N VAL A 300 0.97 38.24 2.60
CA VAL A 300 2.39 38.22 2.98
C VAL A 300 3.19 39.20 2.11
N SER A 301 4.37 39.60 2.58
CA SER A 301 5.22 40.52 1.80
C SER A 301 5.68 39.84 0.49
N ALA A 302 5.92 40.64 -0.54
CA ALA A 302 6.42 40.12 -1.83
C ALA A 302 7.73 39.32 -1.67
N LYS A 303 8.60 39.72 -0.72
CA LYS A 303 9.81 38.98 -0.37
C LYS A 303 9.51 37.60 0.21
N ALA A 304 8.55 37.51 1.13
CA ALA A 304 8.16 36.25 1.76
C ALA A 304 7.46 35.32 0.75
N ALA A 305 6.55 35.87 -0.07
CA ALA A 305 5.89 35.14 -1.13
C ALA A 305 6.90 34.56 -2.16
N ARG A 306 7.87 35.36 -2.57
CA ARG A 306 8.95 34.93 -3.45
C ARG A 306 9.75 33.78 -2.84
N ALA A 307 10.15 33.94 -1.56
CA ALA A 307 10.90 32.89 -0.86
C ALA A 307 10.12 31.58 -0.75
N GLU A 308 8.78 31.64 -0.56
CA GLU A 308 7.95 30.44 -0.54
C GLU A 308 7.95 29.72 -1.89
N VAL A 309 7.82 30.46 -2.99
CA VAL A 309 7.85 29.86 -4.35
C VAL A 309 9.23 29.30 -4.68
N ASP A 310 10.31 30.06 -4.39
CA ASP A 310 11.68 29.62 -4.65
C ASP A 310 11.99 28.31 -3.87
N LEU A 311 11.58 28.23 -2.59
CA LEU A 311 11.73 27.01 -1.79
C LEU A 311 10.85 25.85 -2.30
N SER A 312 9.68 26.15 -2.85
CA SER A 312 8.79 25.14 -3.50
C SER A 312 9.45 24.54 -4.74
N VAL A 313 10.08 25.38 -5.56
CA VAL A 313 10.86 24.93 -6.74
C VAL A 313 12.05 24.07 -6.30
N GLU A 314 12.82 24.55 -5.31
CA GLU A 314 13.96 23.79 -4.75
C GLU A 314 13.53 22.41 -4.26
N ARG A 315 12.40 22.31 -3.55
CA ARG A 315 11.88 21.02 -3.08
C ARG A 315 11.46 20.09 -4.22
N LEU A 316 10.84 20.61 -5.26
CA LEU A 316 10.51 19.80 -6.44
C LEU A 316 11.78 19.26 -7.10
N PHE A 317 12.79 20.08 -7.32
CA PHE A 317 14.08 19.63 -7.85
C PHE A 317 14.75 18.58 -6.96
N PHE A 318 14.74 18.80 -5.64
CA PHE A 318 15.32 17.86 -4.68
C PHE A 318 14.66 16.47 -4.79
N PHE A 319 13.32 16.41 -4.69
CA PHE A 319 12.61 15.14 -4.75
C PHE A 319 12.62 14.50 -6.15
N ALA A 320 12.65 15.31 -7.21
CA ALA A 320 12.89 14.81 -8.56
C ALA A 320 14.24 14.09 -8.64
N GLY A 321 15.30 14.71 -8.11
CA GLY A 321 16.63 14.13 -8.06
C GLY A 321 16.75 12.88 -7.19
N MET A 322 15.86 12.69 -6.22
CA MET A 322 15.85 11.51 -5.33
C MET A 322 15.05 10.33 -5.91
N ALA A 323 14.15 10.56 -6.87
CA ALA A 323 13.21 9.54 -7.36
C ALA A 323 13.88 8.30 -7.96
N ASP A 324 15.04 8.45 -8.58
CA ASP A 324 15.84 7.37 -9.18
C ASP A 324 17.05 6.94 -8.34
N LYS A 325 17.22 7.51 -7.15
CA LYS A 325 18.37 7.24 -6.27
C LYS A 325 17.99 6.60 -4.94
N PHE A 326 16.70 6.43 -4.71
CA PHE A 326 16.21 5.75 -3.52
C PHE A 326 16.16 4.24 -3.77
N GLU A 327 17.34 3.63 -3.71
CA GLU A 327 17.54 2.21 -4.02
C GLU A 327 17.18 1.32 -2.83
N GLY A 328 16.90 0.03 -3.14
CA GLY A 328 16.80 -1.02 -2.14
C GLY A 328 18.19 -1.41 -1.58
N ARG A 329 18.24 -2.53 -0.87
CA ARG A 329 19.45 -3.04 -0.27
C ARG A 329 19.71 -4.49 -0.66
N VAL A 330 20.97 -4.85 -0.72
CA VAL A 330 21.44 -6.24 -0.78
C VAL A 330 22.02 -6.58 0.59
N HIS A 331 21.48 -7.62 1.22
CA HIS A 331 21.99 -8.16 2.46
C HIS A 331 22.81 -9.42 2.18
N ALA A 332 23.89 -9.61 2.91
CA ALA A 332 24.71 -10.81 2.90
C ALA A 332 24.52 -11.57 4.23
N PRO A 333 23.45 -12.35 4.38
CA PRO A 333 23.23 -13.16 5.58
C PRO A 333 24.29 -14.26 5.67
N PRO A 334 24.54 -14.84 6.84
CA PRO A 334 25.50 -15.93 7.01
C PRO A 334 25.11 -17.23 6.29
N THR A 335 23.94 -17.29 5.67
CA THR A 335 23.49 -18.38 4.81
C THR A 335 24.04 -18.20 3.38
N ARG A 336 24.07 -19.31 2.60
CA ARG A 336 24.42 -19.26 1.18
C ARG A 336 23.29 -18.69 0.32
N ALA A 337 22.80 -17.51 0.68
CA ALA A 337 21.69 -16.82 0.01
C ALA A 337 22.02 -15.34 -0.20
N VAL A 338 21.30 -14.72 -1.13
CA VAL A 338 21.30 -13.28 -1.33
C VAL A 338 19.91 -12.76 -0.95
N THR A 339 19.86 -11.77 -0.06
CA THR A 339 18.61 -11.13 0.34
C THR A 339 18.55 -9.74 -0.27
N LEU A 340 17.46 -9.47 -0.98
CA LEU A 340 17.17 -8.18 -1.57
C LEU A 340 16.04 -7.50 -0.77
N ALA A 341 16.28 -6.29 -0.28
CA ALA A 341 15.23 -5.43 0.27
C ALA A 341 14.83 -4.41 -0.80
N LEU A 342 13.60 -4.49 -1.29
CA LEU A 342 13.07 -3.61 -2.31
C LEU A 342 12.09 -2.62 -1.67
N HIS A 343 12.11 -1.37 -2.14
CA HIS A 343 11.12 -0.37 -1.76
C HIS A 343 9.93 -0.42 -2.70
N GLU A 344 8.73 -0.38 -2.13
CA GLU A 344 7.47 -0.32 -2.88
C GLU A 344 6.66 0.92 -2.47
N PRO A 345 5.90 1.52 -3.40
CA PRO A 345 4.97 2.59 -3.05
C PRO A 345 3.88 2.04 -2.11
N VAL A 346 3.49 2.84 -1.13
CA VAL A 346 2.35 2.53 -0.22
C VAL A 346 1.04 2.41 -1.03
N GLY A 347 0.93 3.20 -2.10
CA GLY A 347 -0.21 3.17 -3.03
C GLY A 347 -0.87 4.54 -3.19
N VAL A 348 -1.91 4.84 -2.42
CA VAL A 348 -2.61 6.14 -2.48
C VAL A 348 -2.37 6.91 -1.19
N ILE A 349 -1.82 8.10 -1.32
CA ILE A 349 -1.55 9.01 -0.19
C ILE A 349 -2.58 10.13 -0.20
N GLY A 350 -3.32 10.25 0.92
CA GLY A 350 -4.20 11.39 1.18
C GLY A 350 -3.39 12.55 1.78
N ILE A 351 -3.51 13.73 1.18
CA ILE A 351 -2.82 14.95 1.63
C ILE A 351 -3.85 16.01 1.97
N VAL A 352 -3.71 16.62 3.15
CA VAL A 352 -4.42 17.83 3.51
C VAL A 352 -3.36 18.93 3.68
N ALA A 353 -3.32 19.87 2.74
CA ALA A 353 -2.32 20.91 2.75
C ALA A 353 -2.65 21.97 3.82
N PRO A 354 -1.64 22.52 4.52
CA PRO A 354 -1.84 23.54 5.53
C PRO A 354 -2.25 24.90 4.93
N ASP A 355 -2.79 25.78 5.76
CA ASP A 355 -3.07 27.17 5.39
C ASP A 355 -1.81 28.06 5.45
N GLU A 356 -0.85 27.69 6.30
CA GLU A 356 0.47 28.33 6.39
C GLU A 356 1.34 27.83 5.22
N ALA A 357 1.90 28.78 4.46
CA ALA A 357 2.70 28.49 3.27
C ALA A 357 1.99 27.48 2.32
N PRO A 358 0.81 27.84 1.78
CA PRO A 358 -0.11 26.89 1.15
C PRO A 358 0.46 26.22 -0.13
N LEU A 359 1.33 26.90 -0.88
CA LEU A 359 2.02 26.31 -2.02
C LEU A 359 3.12 25.36 -1.57
N LEU A 360 4.00 25.83 -0.70
CA LEU A 360 5.12 25.06 -0.16
C LEU A 360 4.63 23.83 0.61
N GLY A 361 3.57 24.00 1.42
CA GLY A 361 2.98 22.91 2.18
C GLY A 361 2.44 21.81 1.29
N LEU A 362 1.71 22.14 0.24
CA LEU A 362 1.22 21.18 -0.74
C LEU A 362 2.36 20.42 -1.43
N ILE A 363 3.34 21.16 -1.97
CA ILE A 363 4.48 20.58 -2.70
C ILE A 363 5.34 19.73 -1.78
N SER A 364 5.59 20.16 -0.54
CA SER A 364 6.41 19.40 0.42
C SER A 364 5.81 18.06 0.81
N LEU A 365 4.51 17.90 0.73
CA LEU A 365 3.80 16.66 1.01
C LEU A 365 3.61 15.81 -0.26
N ALA A 366 3.32 16.44 -1.39
CA ALA A 366 3.03 15.73 -2.63
C ALA A 366 4.29 15.23 -3.36
N ALA A 367 5.34 16.04 -3.43
CA ALA A 367 6.53 15.71 -4.21
C ALA A 367 7.24 14.42 -3.73
N PRO A 368 7.51 14.20 -2.43
CA PRO A 368 8.12 12.94 -1.96
C PRO A 368 7.20 11.73 -2.20
N ALA A 369 5.89 11.88 -2.03
CA ALA A 369 4.94 10.79 -2.28
C ALA A 369 4.95 10.38 -3.76
N LEU A 370 4.92 11.35 -4.68
CA LEU A 370 4.99 11.12 -6.13
C LEU A 370 6.35 10.55 -6.54
N ALA A 371 7.46 11.06 -6.02
CA ALA A 371 8.80 10.57 -6.32
C ALA A 371 8.94 9.07 -6.01
N MET A 372 8.33 8.60 -4.92
CA MET A 372 8.34 7.19 -4.51
C MET A 372 7.26 6.33 -5.22
N GLY A 373 6.57 6.86 -6.23
CA GLY A 373 5.61 6.11 -7.06
C GLY A 373 4.19 6.02 -6.47
N ASN A 374 3.90 6.76 -5.41
CA ASN A 374 2.54 6.82 -4.88
C ASN A 374 1.65 7.72 -5.74
N ALA A 375 0.37 7.39 -5.83
CA ALA A 375 -0.65 8.30 -6.31
C ALA A 375 -1.12 9.19 -5.15
N VAL A 376 -1.50 10.44 -5.45
CA VAL A 376 -1.87 11.43 -4.45
C VAL A 376 -3.30 11.88 -4.63
N VAL A 377 -4.06 11.92 -3.55
CA VAL A 377 -5.34 12.64 -3.44
C VAL A 377 -5.11 13.82 -2.52
N ALA A 378 -4.98 15.01 -3.09
CA ALA A 378 -4.68 16.22 -2.35
C ALA A 378 -5.92 17.09 -2.14
N VAL A 379 -6.14 17.48 -0.90
CA VAL A 379 -7.03 18.57 -0.51
C VAL A 379 -6.15 19.78 -0.24
N PRO A 380 -6.20 20.82 -1.09
CA PRO A 380 -5.37 22.02 -0.90
C PRO A 380 -5.80 22.80 0.35
N SER A 381 -5.03 23.83 0.69
CA SER A 381 -5.40 24.75 1.76
C SER A 381 -6.87 25.18 1.61
N GLN A 382 -7.64 25.05 2.68
CA GLN A 382 -9.05 25.45 2.66
C GLN A 382 -9.19 26.96 2.49
N ARG A 383 -8.24 27.71 3.00
CA ARG A 383 -8.26 29.18 2.97
C ARG A 383 -7.72 29.75 1.66
N TYR A 384 -6.73 29.10 1.05
CA TYR A 384 -6.05 29.57 -0.17
C TYR A 384 -5.95 28.50 -1.26
N PRO A 385 -7.07 27.88 -1.65
CA PRO A 385 -7.06 26.71 -2.54
C PRO A 385 -6.65 27.05 -3.98
N LEU A 386 -6.78 28.31 -4.42
CA LEU A 386 -6.52 28.71 -5.81
C LEU A 386 -5.08 28.46 -6.27
N LEU A 387 -4.10 28.48 -5.34
CA LEU A 387 -2.70 28.21 -5.67
C LEU A 387 -2.49 26.77 -6.20
N ALA A 388 -3.22 25.80 -5.67
CA ALA A 388 -3.17 24.43 -6.11
C ALA A 388 -3.82 24.20 -7.47
N THR A 389 -4.79 25.03 -7.85
CA THR A 389 -5.46 24.92 -9.15
C THR A 389 -4.66 25.51 -10.29
N ASP A 390 -3.65 26.30 -9.97
CA ASP A 390 -2.76 26.96 -10.93
C ASP A 390 -1.44 26.20 -11.15
N LEU A 391 -1.11 25.32 -10.20
CA LEU A 391 0.08 24.44 -10.24
C LEU A 391 -0.12 23.34 -11.27
#